data_61ae26ab108c02e2c5f2c2eeabc38fd9
#
_entry.id   61ae26ab108c02e2c5f2c2eeabc38fd9
#
_cell.length_a   1.000
_cell.length_b   1.000
_cell.length_c   1.000
_cell.angle_alpha   90.00
_cell.angle_beta   90.00
_cell.angle_gamma   90.00
#
_symmetry.space_group_name_H-M   'P 1'
#
loop_
_entity.id
_entity.type
_entity.pdbx_description
1 polymer ?
#
loop_
_entity_poly.entity_id
_entity_poly.type
_entity_poly.pdbx_seq_one_letter_code
_entity_poly.pdbx_strand_id
1 'polypeptide(L)'
;SYMRTYGLIGYPLGHSFSESYFTEKFQSQNIDACYKLFPIANVEMLQEVINSNPSLKGFNVTIPYKQQVMSFLNEIDDEAAKVGAVNVVKVINRDGKKLLKGYNSDIYGFYTSLQPLLQTYHDKALILGTGGASKAVSAMLTKLGIDYKFVSRKSQTGQLTYDDIDSVVLSEHKLIVNCTPVGMSPNTDEAPSLPYEFFTEKHIAYDLI
;
A
#
# COMPACT_ATOMS: atom_id res chain seq x y z
N SER A 1 21.28 25.34 -10.80
CA SER A 1 20.29 24.79 -9.84
C SER A 1 20.30 23.28 -9.91
N TYR A 2 20.20 22.66 -8.79
CA TYR A 2 20.31 21.22 -8.65
C TYR A 2 18.96 20.57 -8.97
N MET A 3 18.84 19.92 -10.14
CA MET A 3 17.64 19.18 -10.49
C MET A 3 17.46 18.00 -9.52
N ARG A 4 16.31 17.94 -8.82
CA ARG A 4 15.98 16.83 -7.93
C ARG A 4 15.68 15.59 -8.76
N THR A 5 16.16 14.43 -8.30
CA THR A 5 15.94 13.16 -8.97
C THR A 5 15.04 12.29 -8.09
N TYR A 6 14.08 11.66 -8.73
CA TYR A 6 13.24 10.59 -8.19
C TYR A 6 13.32 9.39 -9.11
N GLY A 7 12.86 8.24 -8.67
CA GLY A 7 12.94 7.09 -9.55
C GLY A 7 12.15 5.89 -9.10
N LEU A 8 12.33 4.81 -9.85
CA LEU A 8 11.71 3.51 -9.61
C LEU A 8 12.78 2.44 -9.59
N ILE A 9 12.80 1.65 -8.52
CA ILE A 9 13.67 0.48 -8.38
C ILE A 9 12.81 -0.77 -8.53
N GLY A 10 13.28 -1.68 -9.38
CA GLY A 10 12.65 -2.96 -9.66
C GLY A 10 13.43 -3.72 -10.71
N TYR A 11 12.94 -4.89 -11.10
CA TYR A 11 13.60 -5.68 -12.14
C TYR A 11 12.68 -6.82 -12.62
N PRO A 12 12.51 -7.01 -13.94
CA PRO A 12 12.89 -6.07 -14.97
C PRO A 12 11.96 -4.86 -15.00
N LEU A 13 12.42 -3.75 -15.55
CA LEU A 13 11.61 -2.54 -15.76
C LEU A 13 11.50 -2.28 -17.26
N GLY A 14 10.27 -2.24 -17.73
CA GLY A 14 9.93 -1.78 -19.07
C GLY A 14 9.43 -0.35 -19.02
N HIS A 15 8.50 0.02 -19.94
CA HIS A 15 7.81 1.30 -19.85
C HIS A 15 6.99 1.33 -18.57
N SER A 16 7.23 2.32 -17.73
CA SER A 16 6.58 2.46 -16.44
C SER A 16 5.54 3.56 -16.50
N PHE A 17 4.33 3.25 -16.02
CA PHE A 17 3.30 4.26 -15.79
C PHE A 17 3.84 5.37 -14.88
N SER A 18 4.61 5.03 -13.84
CA SER A 18 5.18 5.99 -12.90
C SER A 18 6.15 6.95 -13.58
N GLU A 19 7.01 6.45 -14.49
CA GLU A 19 7.94 7.31 -15.23
C GLU A 19 7.19 8.35 -16.07
N SER A 20 6.22 7.90 -16.86
CA SER A 20 5.42 8.79 -17.71
C SER A 20 4.62 9.78 -16.88
N TYR A 21 3.97 9.29 -15.81
CA TYR A 21 3.13 10.11 -14.94
C TYR A 21 3.92 11.21 -14.28
N PHE A 22 5.04 10.90 -13.64
CA PHE A 22 5.82 11.89 -12.90
C PHE A 22 6.57 12.84 -13.84
N THR A 23 7.07 12.34 -14.97
CA THR A 23 7.71 13.21 -15.96
C THR A 23 6.74 14.27 -16.47
N GLU A 24 5.53 13.86 -16.84
CA GLU A 24 4.48 14.77 -17.29
C GLU A 24 4.07 15.74 -16.19
N LYS A 25 3.89 15.25 -14.96
CA LYS A 25 3.53 16.08 -13.82
C LYS A 25 4.58 17.15 -13.53
N PHE A 26 5.87 16.75 -13.52
CA PHE A 26 6.96 17.71 -13.30
C PHE A 26 6.99 18.79 -14.37
N GLN A 27 6.79 18.41 -15.64
CA GLN A 27 6.76 19.37 -16.74
C GLN A 27 5.55 20.31 -16.63
N SER A 28 4.36 19.77 -16.40
CA SER A 28 3.12 20.57 -16.36
C SER A 28 3.07 21.55 -15.17
N GLN A 29 3.75 21.23 -14.07
CA GLN A 29 3.79 22.05 -12.87
C GLN A 29 5.08 22.87 -12.73
N ASN A 30 5.94 22.88 -13.75
CA ASN A 30 7.24 23.54 -13.73
C ASN A 30 8.10 23.15 -12.53
N ILE A 31 8.07 21.87 -12.16
CA ILE A 31 8.90 21.34 -11.08
C ILE A 31 10.26 20.95 -11.66
N ASP A 32 11.33 21.48 -11.07
CA ASP A 32 12.71 21.16 -11.45
C ASP A 32 13.12 19.81 -10.88
N ALA A 33 12.62 18.74 -11.50
CA ALA A 33 12.86 17.36 -11.07
C ALA A 33 12.77 16.42 -12.27
N CYS A 34 13.42 15.29 -12.15
CA CYS A 34 13.31 14.20 -13.13
C CYS A 34 12.99 12.88 -12.44
N TYR A 35 12.40 11.96 -13.20
CA TYR A 35 12.08 10.62 -12.74
C TYR A 35 12.82 9.61 -13.61
N LYS A 36 13.60 8.74 -12.97
CA LYS A 36 14.45 7.76 -13.66
C LYS A 36 14.07 6.34 -13.29
N LEU A 37 14.27 5.42 -14.22
CA LEU A 37 14.16 3.98 -13.95
C LEU A 37 15.52 3.43 -13.54
N PHE A 38 15.53 2.62 -12.49
CA PHE A 38 16.73 1.94 -12.00
C PHE A 38 16.49 0.43 -11.99
N PRO A 39 16.66 -0.23 -13.16
CA PRO A 39 16.50 -1.69 -13.25
C PRO A 39 17.73 -2.38 -12.68
N ILE A 40 17.71 -2.71 -11.41
CA ILE A 40 18.82 -3.38 -10.73
C ILE A 40 18.53 -4.87 -10.62
N ALA A 41 19.49 -5.69 -11.04
CA ALA A 41 19.33 -7.15 -11.06
C ALA A 41 19.30 -7.78 -9.66
N ASN A 42 19.81 -7.08 -8.65
CA ASN A 42 19.73 -7.48 -7.26
C ASN A 42 19.66 -6.24 -6.37
N VAL A 43 19.10 -6.40 -5.16
CA VAL A 43 18.85 -5.28 -4.26
C VAL A 43 20.13 -4.69 -3.66
N GLU A 44 21.21 -5.46 -3.62
CA GLU A 44 22.51 -5.00 -3.14
C GLU A 44 23.08 -3.85 -4.00
N MET A 45 22.61 -3.70 -5.21
CA MET A 45 22.98 -2.58 -6.10
C MET A 45 22.38 -1.24 -5.66
N LEU A 46 21.48 -1.24 -4.67
CA LEU A 46 20.82 -0.01 -4.21
C LEU A 46 21.82 1.07 -3.77
N GLN A 47 22.85 0.69 -3.04
CA GLN A 47 23.85 1.64 -2.55
C GLN A 47 24.57 2.34 -3.72
N GLU A 48 24.86 1.59 -4.77
CA GLU A 48 25.50 2.14 -5.98
C GLU A 48 24.57 3.15 -6.68
N VAL A 49 23.27 2.85 -6.75
CA VAL A 49 22.28 3.77 -7.31
C VAL A 49 22.27 5.09 -6.53
N ILE A 50 22.29 5.02 -5.21
CA ILE A 50 22.30 6.22 -4.35
C ILE A 50 23.59 7.00 -4.54
N ASN A 51 24.73 6.32 -4.57
CA ASN A 51 26.04 6.96 -4.72
C ASN A 51 26.19 7.62 -6.09
N SER A 52 25.65 7.01 -7.14
CA SER A 52 25.75 7.51 -8.51
C SER A 52 24.72 8.61 -8.82
N ASN A 53 23.77 8.84 -7.93
CA ASN A 53 22.73 9.85 -8.11
C ASN A 53 22.63 10.73 -6.87
N PRO A 54 23.58 11.66 -6.67
CA PRO A 54 23.62 12.48 -5.45
C PRO A 54 22.42 13.39 -5.29
N SER A 55 21.69 13.68 -6.36
CA SER A 55 20.45 14.48 -6.34
C SER A 55 19.19 13.64 -6.06
N LEU A 56 19.33 12.34 -5.80
CA LEU A 56 18.20 11.45 -5.52
C LEU A 56 17.54 11.82 -4.19
N LYS A 57 16.26 12.15 -4.23
CA LYS A 57 15.46 12.58 -3.08
C LYS A 57 14.50 11.49 -2.58
N GLY A 58 14.16 10.55 -3.45
CA GLY A 58 13.28 9.46 -3.12
C GLY A 58 13.04 8.56 -4.31
N PHE A 59 12.47 7.41 -4.05
CA PHE A 59 12.17 6.47 -5.12
C PHE A 59 11.04 5.52 -4.72
N ASN A 60 10.33 5.06 -5.73
CA ASN A 60 9.38 3.98 -5.58
C ASN A 60 10.09 2.63 -5.68
N VAL A 61 9.51 1.63 -5.05
CA VAL A 61 10.01 0.25 -5.10
C VAL A 61 8.90 -0.65 -5.62
N THR A 62 9.22 -1.44 -6.64
CA THR A 62 8.31 -2.43 -7.20
C THR A 62 8.92 -3.82 -7.18
N ILE A 63 8.23 -4.79 -7.78
CA ILE A 63 8.66 -6.19 -7.86
C ILE A 63 10.10 -6.28 -8.37
N PRO A 64 10.94 -7.10 -7.76
CA PRO A 64 10.71 -8.04 -6.66
C PRO A 64 11.20 -7.54 -5.29
N TYR A 65 11.41 -6.22 -5.10
CA TYR A 65 12.21 -5.69 -4.01
C TYR A 65 11.43 -5.07 -2.84
N LYS A 66 10.10 -5.10 -2.86
CA LYS A 66 9.28 -4.45 -1.82
C LYS A 66 9.54 -4.98 -0.40
N GLN A 67 9.92 -6.24 -0.27
CA GLN A 67 10.30 -6.83 1.01
C GLN A 67 11.82 -6.77 1.22
N GLN A 68 12.58 -7.16 0.21
CA GLN A 68 14.05 -7.23 0.28
C GLN A 68 14.69 -5.88 0.63
N VAL A 69 14.11 -4.78 0.14
CA VAL A 69 14.67 -3.43 0.36
C VAL A 69 14.66 -3.05 1.84
N MET A 70 13.79 -3.63 2.64
CA MET A 70 13.61 -3.25 4.04
C MET A 70 14.88 -3.38 4.87
N SER A 71 15.69 -4.41 4.59
CA SER A 71 16.96 -4.63 5.31
C SER A 71 18.04 -3.58 4.97
N PHE A 72 17.85 -2.80 3.92
CA PHE A 72 18.78 -1.75 3.48
C PHE A 72 18.38 -0.35 3.97
N LEU A 73 17.26 -0.25 4.70
CA LEU A 73 16.72 1.03 5.16
C LEU A 73 17.15 1.32 6.59
N ASN A 74 17.35 2.61 6.88
CA ASN A 74 17.70 3.07 8.23
C ASN A 74 16.46 3.17 9.13
N GLU A 75 15.34 3.58 8.56
CA GLU A 75 14.08 3.72 9.27
C GLU A 75 12.94 3.17 8.40
N ILE A 76 11.92 2.62 9.03
CA ILE A 76 10.70 2.14 8.36
C ILE A 76 9.51 2.67 9.16
N ASP A 77 8.57 3.30 8.45
CA ASP A 77 7.31 3.71 9.04
C ASP A 77 6.58 2.51 9.67
N ASP A 78 5.96 2.73 10.83
CA ASP A 78 5.33 1.65 11.61
C ASP A 78 4.29 0.87 10.81
N GLU A 79 3.49 1.55 9.99
CA GLU A 79 2.46 0.88 9.19
C GLU A 79 3.09 0.05 8.06
N ALA A 80 4.16 0.54 7.45
CA ALA A 80 4.91 -0.22 6.46
C ALA A 80 5.55 -1.47 7.09
N ALA A 81 6.06 -1.35 8.31
CA ALA A 81 6.62 -2.49 9.04
C ALA A 81 5.54 -3.56 9.31
N LYS A 82 4.32 -3.16 9.66
CA LYS A 82 3.19 -4.09 9.87
C LYS A 82 2.78 -4.79 8.59
N VAL A 83 2.76 -4.08 7.48
CA VAL A 83 2.49 -4.69 6.14
C VAL A 83 3.60 -5.67 5.77
N GLY A 84 4.84 -5.38 6.16
CA GLY A 84 6.00 -6.16 5.77
C GLY A 84 6.47 -5.89 4.35
N ALA A 85 6.19 -4.71 3.84
CA ALA A 85 6.59 -4.29 2.50
C ALA A 85 6.71 -2.77 2.41
N VAL A 86 7.69 -2.31 1.65
CA VAL A 86 7.96 -0.89 1.38
C VAL A 86 7.83 -0.64 -0.11
N ASN A 87 7.07 0.36 -0.51
CA ASN A 87 6.94 0.76 -1.90
C ASN A 87 7.37 2.21 -2.17
N VAL A 88 7.69 2.96 -1.12
CA VAL A 88 8.23 4.32 -1.24
C VAL A 88 9.39 4.47 -0.26
N VAL A 89 10.50 5.03 -0.74
CA VAL A 89 11.66 5.33 0.09
C VAL A 89 12.00 6.80 -0.06
N LYS A 90 12.16 7.49 1.06
CA LYS A 90 12.63 8.87 1.11
C LYS A 90 14.11 8.89 1.45
N VAL A 91 14.88 9.67 0.71
CA VAL A 91 16.30 9.91 0.99
C VAL A 91 16.41 11.19 1.82
N ILE A 92 16.88 11.07 3.04
CA ILE A 92 16.95 12.16 4.00
C ILE A 92 18.42 12.51 4.21
N ASN A 93 18.79 13.78 4.09
CA ASN A 93 20.10 14.25 4.47
C ASN A 93 20.05 14.71 5.93
N ARG A 94 20.82 14.04 6.79
CA ARG A 94 20.90 14.34 8.21
C ARG A 94 22.38 14.36 8.63
N ASP A 95 22.87 15.53 9.02
CA ASP A 95 24.26 15.73 9.45
C ASP A 95 25.30 15.23 8.42
N GLY A 96 25.06 15.52 7.14
CA GLY A 96 25.93 15.13 6.05
C GLY A 96 25.82 13.67 5.62
N LYS A 97 24.94 12.89 6.26
CA LYS A 97 24.68 11.49 5.91
C LYS A 97 23.34 11.34 5.22
N LYS A 98 23.29 10.42 4.25
CA LYS A 98 22.05 10.04 3.61
C LYS A 98 21.41 8.88 4.36
N LEU A 99 20.21 9.09 4.86
CA LEU A 99 19.40 8.09 5.53
C LEU A 99 18.22 7.72 4.64
N LEU A 100 17.85 6.45 4.66
CA LEU A 100 16.74 5.94 3.88
C LEU A 100 15.59 5.60 4.82
N LYS A 101 14.42 6.17 4.55
CA LYS A 101 13.20 5.86 5.31
C LYS A 101 12.13 5.29 4.37
N GLY A 102 11.59 4.14 4.74
CA GLY A 102 10.60 3.42 3.95
C GLY A 102 9.18 3.63 4.41
N TYR A 103 8.27 3.64 3.45
CA TYR A 103 6.82 3.81 3.65
C TYR A 103 6.05 2.84 2.78
N ASN A 104 4.80 2.62 3.14
CA ASN A 104 3.85 1.93 2.29
C ASN A 104 2.69 2.88 1.96
N SER A 105 2.64 3.34 0.71
CA SER A 105 1.65 4.33 0.28
C SER A 105 0.24 3.77 0.19
N ASP A 106 0.08 2.45 0.08
CA ASP A 106 -1.24 1.82 0.01
C ASP A 106 -1.98 1.99 1.34
N ILE A 107 -1.28 1.82 2.45
CA ILE A 107 -1.86 2.03 3.79
C ILE A 107 -2.16 3.50 4.06
N TYR A 108 -1.27 4.39 3.68
CA TYR A 108 -1.50 5.82 3.79
C TYR A 108 -2.70 6.25 2.95
N GLY A 109 -2.77 5.77 1.72
CA GLY A 109 -3.90 6.04 0.81
C GLY A 109 -5.22 5.49 1.35
N PHE A 110 -5.21 4.31 1.96
CA PHE A 110 -6.38 3.73 2.63
C PHE A 110 -6.93 4.70 3.68
N TYR A 111 -6.09 5.16 4.59
CA TYR A 111 -6.51 6.05 5.67
C TYR A 111 -7.08 7.37 5.13
N THR A 112 -6.33 8.02 4.25
CA THR A 112 -6.70 9.36 3.74
C THR A 112 -7.93 9.34 2.85
N SER A 113 -8.16 8.27 2.08
CA SER A 113 -9.33 8.15 1.21
C SER A 113 -10.57 7.65 1.96
N LEU A 114 -10.39 6.85 3.00
CA LEU A 114 -11.51 6.30 3.78
C LEU A 114 -12.13 7.33 4.73
N GLN A 115 -11.30 8.09 5.44
CA GLN A 115 -11.74 8.97 6.51
C GLN A 115 -12.88 9.93 6.11
N PRO A 116 -12.84 10.59 4.95
CA PRO A 116 -13.93 11.48 4.54
C PRO A 116 -15.27 10.78 4.27
N LEU A 117 -15.25 9.47 4.00
CA LEU A 117 -16.45 8.71 3.65
C LEU A 117 -17.16 8.11 4.85
N LEU A 118 -16.51 8.10 6.02
CA LEU A 118 -17.05 7.45 7.20
C LEU A 118 -18.21 8.21 7.81
N GLN A 119 -19.24 7.44 8.18
CA GLN A 119 -20.40 7.91 8.92
C GLN A 119 -20.48 7.14 10.24
N THR A 120 -21.36 7.57 11.15
CA THR A 120 -21.50 6.93 12.47
C THR A 120 -21.90 5.45 12.38
N TYR A 121 -22.60 5.07 11.31
CA TYR A 121 -23.00 3.66 11.11
C TYR A 121 -21.89 2.77 10.54
N HIS A 122 -20.72 3.32 10.21
CA HIS A 122 -19.54 2.54 9.83
C HIS A 122 -18.71 2.17 11.08
N ASP A 123 -19.37 1.62 12.09
CA ASP A 123 -18.76 1.29 13.38
C ASP A 123 -18.16 -0.10 13.45
N LYS A 124 -18.46 -0.93 12.48
CA LYS A 124 -17.94 -2.31 12.37
C LYS A 124 -17.49 -2.62 10.95
N ALA A 125 -16.38 -3.30 10.83
CA ALA A 125 -15.78 -3.67 9.56
C ALA A 125 -15.50 -5.16 9.45
N LEU A 126 -15.51 -5.66 8.22
CA LEU A 126 -14.95 -6.94 7.86
C LEU A 126 -13.64 -6.69 7.10
N ILE A 127 -12.58 -7.37 7.51
CA ILE A 127 -11.28 -7.34 6.84
C ILE A 127 -11.09 -8.68 6.15
N LEU A 128 -11.05 -8.68 4.83
CA LEU A 128 -10.85 -9.90 4.04
C LEU A 128 -9.35 -10.17 3.93
N GLY A 129 -8.92 -11.29 4.46
CA GLY A 129 -7.52 -11.70 4.49
C GLY A 129 -6.90 -11.59 5.88
N THR A 130 -5.76 -12.25 6.06
CA THR A 130 -5.07 -12.34 7.36
C THR A 130 -3.57 -12.04 7.28
N GLY A 131 -3.09 -11.53 6.15
CA GLY A 131 -1.68 -11.19 5.95
C GLY A 131 -1.27 -9.86 6.57
N GLY A 132 -0.07 -9.38 6.24
CA GLY A 132 0.49 -8.15 6.78
C GLY A 132 -0.35 -6.91 6.53
N ALA A 133 -0.91 -6.79 5.31
CA ALA A 133 -1.78 -5.66 4.96
C ALA A 133 -3.04 -5.61 5.85
N SER A 134 -3.64 -6.76 6.14
CA SER A 134 -4.83 -6.84 7.01
C SER A 134 -4.51 -6.42 8.44
N LYS A 135 -3.31 -6.72 8.94
CA LYS A 135 -2.86 -6.27 10.26
C LYS A 135 -2.70 -4.76 10.32
N ALA A 136 -2.15 -4.15 9.28
CA ALA A 136 -2.03 -2.70 9.21
C ALA A 136 -3.41 -2.03 9.15
N VAL A 137 -4.34 -2.58 8.38
CA VAL A 137 -5.72 -2.09 8.30
C VAL A 137 -6.40 -2.18 9.66
N SER A 138 -6.27 -3.30 10.36
CA SER A 138 -6.88 -3.47 11.69
C SER A 138 -6.36 -2.43 12.69
N ALA A 139 -5.07 -2.12 12.65
CA ALA A 139 -4.48 -1.08 13.49
C ALA A 139 -5.07 0.30 13.18
N MET A 140 -5.24 0.62 11.89
CA MET A 140 -5.88 1.87 11.46
C MET A 140 -7.34 1.97 11.90
N LEU A 141 -8.11 0.88 11.76
CA LEU A 141 -9.50 0.83 12.18
C LEU A 141 -9.63 1.03 13.69
N THR A 142 -8.73 0.46 14.47
CA THR A 142 -8.68 0.65 15.93
C THR A 142 -8.49 2.14 16.26
N LYS A 143 -7.58 2.82 15.56
CA LYS A 143 -7.36 4.27 15.75
C LYS A 143 -8.61 5.09 15.42
N LEU A 144 -9.42 4.62 14.47
CA LEU A 144 -10.66 5.27 14.06
C LEU A 144 -11.87 4.90 14.94
N GLY A 145 -11.68 4.01 15.93
CA GLY A 145 -12.76 3.54 16.80
C GLY A 145 -13.70 2.57 16.13
N ILE A 146 -13.26 1.88 15.09
CA ILE A 146 -14.07 0.93 14.32
C ILE A 146 -13.70 -0.49 14.76
N ASP A 147 -14.67 -1.25 15.24
CA ASP A 147 -14.51 -2.67 15.55
C ASP A 147 -14.44 -3.46 14.24
N TYR A 148 -13.75 -4.59 14.27
CA TYR A 148 -13.57 -5.37 13.05
C TYR A 148 -13.52 -6.87 13.34
N LYS A 149 -13.74 -7.66 12.29
CA LYS A 149 -13.48 -9.10 12.27
C LYS A 149 -12.72 -9.46 11.00
N PHE A 150 -11.75 -10.35 11.15
CA PHE A 150 -11.07 -10.92 9.99
C PHE A 150 -11.92 -12.00 9.35
N VAL A 151 -11.86 -12.08 8.02
CA VAL A 151 -12.52 -13.11 7.22
C VAL A 151 -11.45 -13.84 6.42
N SER A 152 -11.43 -15.17 6.53
CA SER A 152 -10.49 -16.00 5.78
C SER A 152 -11.16 -17.25 5.23
N ARG A 153 -10.45 -17.93 4.33
CA ARG A 153 -10.95 -19.19 3.75
C ARG A 153 -10.98 -20.33 4.78
N LYS A 154 -10.09 -20.26 5.78
CA LYS A 154 -9.96 -21.31 6.80
C LYS A 154 -10.56 -20.85 8.12
N SER A 155 -11.30 -21.76 8.77
CA SER A 155 -11.83 -21.48 10.09
C SER A 155 -10.69 -21.34 11.11
N GLN A 156 -10.74 -20.25 11.88
CA GLN A 156 -9.83 -20.00 13.01
C GLN A 156 -10.62 -19.33 14.12
N THR A 157 -10.18 -19.54 15.36
CA THR A 157 -10.82 -18.96 16.55
C THR A 157 -10.81 -17.41 16.44
N GLY A 158 -11.99 -16.81 16.64
CA GLY A 158 -12.14 -15.35 16.60
C GLY A 158 -12.22 -14.77 15.20
N GLN A 159 -12.24 -15.59 14.16
CA GLN A 159 -12.35 -15.16 12.77
C GLN A 159 -13.59 -15.76 12.13
N LEU A 160 -14.07 -15.07 11.07
CA LEU A 160 -15.15 -15.58 10.22
C LEU A 160 -14.58 -16.25 8.98
N THR A 161 -15.32 -17.22 8.46
CA THR A 161 -15.11 -17.71 7.09
C THR A 161 -16.07 -16.98 6.15
N TYR A 162 -15.86 -17.11 4.84
CA TYR A 162 -16.77 -16.52 3.86
C TYR A 162 -18.17 -17.09 3.97
N ASP A 163 -18.30 -18.35 4.36
CA ASP A 163 -19.61 -19.00 4.58
C ASP A 163 -20.39 -18.44 5.78
N ASP A 164 -19.69 -17.83 6.72
CA ASP A 164 -20.33 -17.19 7.88
C ASP A 164 -20.98 -15.85 7.56
N ILE A 165 -20.67 -15.27 6.39
CA ILE A 165 -21.14 -13.94 6.01
C ILE A 165 -22.51 -14.08 5.36
N ASP A 166 -23.54 -13.73 6.11
CA ASP A 166 -24.94 -13.70 5.68
C ASP A 166 -25.48 -12.28 5.68
N SER A 167 -26.78 -12.13 5.47
CA SER A 167 -27.45 -10.84 5.47
C SER A 167 -27.33 -10.10 6.81
N VAL A 168 -27.34 -10.86 7.92
CA VAL A 168 -27.24 -10.27 9.27
C VAL A 168 -25.84 -9.73 9.51
N VAL A 169 -24.80 -10.51 9.19
CA VAL A 169 -23.41 -10.08 9.34
C VAL A 169 -23.15 -8.84 8.50
N LEU A 170 -23.61 -8.82 7.25
CA LEU A 170 -23.46 -7.63 6.38
C LEU A 170 -24.24 -6.43 6.90
N SER A 171 -25.43 -6.62 7.46
CA SER A 171 -26.20 -5.51 8.01
C SER A 171 -25.50 -4.85 9.20
N GLU A 172 -24.71 -5.60 9.94
CA GLU A 172 -23.96 -5.13 11.11
C GLU A 172 -22.57 -4.57 10.75
N HIS A 173 -22.00 -4.98 9.61
CA HIS A 173 -20.65 -4.60 9.18
C HIS A 173 -20.73 -3.86 7.85
N LYS A 174 -20.82 -2.54 7.92
CA LYS A 174 -21.03 -1.70 6.74
C LYS A 174 -19.74 -1.22 6.06
N LEU A 175 -18.59 -1.63 6.57
CA LEU A 175 -17.30 -1.39 5.95
C LEU A 175 -16.63 -2.73 5.65
N ILE A 176 -16.31 -2.97 4.39
CA ILE A 176 -15.62 -4.19 3.96
C ILE A 176 -14.31 -3.76 3.29
N VAL A 177 -13.19 -4.23 3.84
CA VAL A 177 -11.86 -3.91 3.30
C VAL A 177 -11.24 -5.18 2.75
N ASN A 178 -11.02 -5.21 1.44
CA ASN A 178 -10.36 -6.33 0.78
C ASN A 178 -8.84 -6.16 0.84
N CYS A 179 -8.18 -7.00 1.62
CA CYS A 179 -6.73 -7.09 1.73
C CYS A 179 -6.18 -8.35 1.05
N THR A 180 -7.02 -9.05 0.29
CA THR A 180 -6.60 -10.24 -0.47
C THR A 180 -6.12 -9.86 -1.86
N PRO A 181 -5.37 -10.74 -2.55
CA PRO A 181 -5.01 -10.51 -3.95
C PRO A 181 -6.16 -10.77 -4.95
N VAL A 182 -7.35 -11.17 -4.46
CA VAL A 182 -8.50 -11.43 -5.32
C VAL A 182 -8.93 -10.14 -6.01
N GLY A 183 -9.06 -10.20 -7.34
CA GLY A 183 -9.37 -9.04 -8.17
C GLY A 183 -8.16 -8.33 -8.76
N MET A 184 -6.93 -8.76 -8.40
CA MET A 184 -5.70 -8.20 -8.98
C MET A 184 -5.38 -8.81 -10.35
N SER A 185 -4.62 -8.08 -11.17
CA SER A 185 -4.05 -8.59 -12.41
C SER A 185 -3.23 -9.88 -12.14
N PRO A 186 -3.36 -10.94 -12.98
CA PRO A 186 -4.15 -10.99 -14.23
C PRO A 186 -5.63 -11.31 -14.03
N ASN A 187 -6.10 -11.62 -12.82
CA ASN A 187 -7.45 -12.10 -12.55
C ASN A 187 -8.38 -10.97 -12.10
N THR A 188 -8.44 -9.88 -12.86
CA THR A 188 -9.22 -8.69 -12.51
C THR A 188 -10.73 -8.92 -12.50
N ASP A 189 -11.21 -10.00 -13.13
CA ASP A 189 -12.63 -10.36 -13.16
C ASP A 189 -13.09 -11.04 -11.87
N GLU A 190 -12.16 -11.51 -11.06
CA GLU A 190 -12.48 -12.18 -9.81
C GLU A 190 -12.88 -11.17 -8.74
N ALA A 191 -13.79 -11.58 -7.87
CA ALA A 191 -14.21 -10.82 -6.71
C ALA A 191 -14.22 -11.73 -5.49
N PRO A 192 -14.07 -11.20 -4.26
CA PRO A 192 -14.28 -12.01 -3.06
C PRO A 192 -15.65 -12.65 -3.04
N SER A 193 -15.75 -13.86 -2.47
CA SER A 193 -17.00 -14.61 -2.41
C SER A 193 -17.91 -14.07 -1.30
N LEU A 194 -18.65 -13.01 -1.60
CA LEU A 194 -19.56 -12.33 -0.68
C LEU A 194 -20.98 -12.34 -1.23
N PRO A 195 -22.01 -12.31 -0.36
CA PRO A 195 -23.40 -12.19 -0.80
C PRO A 195 -23.72 -10.73 -1.19
N TYR A 196 -23.26 -10.30 -2.35
CA TYR A 196 -23.34 -8.92 -2.83
C TYR A 196 -24.77 -8.35 -2.89
N GLU A 197 -25.77 -9.23 -3.02
CA GLU A 197 -27.19 -8.84 -3.05
C GLU A 197 -27.66 -8.14 -1.77
N PHE A 198 -26.95 -8.32 -0.67
CA PHE A 198 -27.28 -7.67 0.61
C PHE A 198 -26.52 -6.37 0.85
N PHE A 199 -25.69 -5.95 -0.09
CA PHE A 199 -25.02 -4.64 -0.01
C PHE A 199 -26.05 -3.53 -0.23
N THR A 200 -25.93 -2.46 0.53
CA THR A 200 -26.77 -1.27 0.42
C THR A 200 -25.92 -0.05 0.11
N GLU A 201 -26.55 1.08 -0.14
CA GLU A 201 -25.88 2.37 -0.34
C GLU A 201 -25.06 2.83 0.87
N LYS A 202 -25.34 2.28 2.05
CA LYS A 202 -24.59 2.58 3.29
C LYS A 202 -23.30 1.78 3.42
N HIS A 203 -23.16 0.70 2.68
CA HIS A 203 -21.95 -0.10 2.70
C HIS A 203 -20.83 0.58 1.93
N ILE A 204 -19.62 0.49 2.47
CA ILE A 204 -18.39 0.84 1.77
C ILE A 204 -17.61 -0.44 1.54
N ALA A 205 -17.28 -0.72 0.29
CA ALA A 205 -16.36 -1.78 -0.09
C ALA A 205 -15.08 -1.12 -0.60
N TYR A 206 -13.97 -1.40 0.06
CA TYR A 206 -12.67 -0.81 -0.25
C TYR A 206 -11.68 -1.89 -0.63
N ASP A 207 -11.07 -1.77 -1.80
CA ASP A 207 -9.96 -2.63 -2.22
C ASP A 207 -8.64 -1.94 -1.89
N LEU A 208 -7.86 -2.54 -1.00
CA LEU A 208 -6.59 -1.97 -0.58
C LEU A 208 -5.53 -2.02 -1.68
N ILE A 209 -5.61 -3.02 -2.53
CA ILE A 209 -4.58 -3.30 -3.53
C ILE A 209 -5.04 -2.92 -4.93
#